data_79a7ec16109538cd99c534a51f42afc3
#
_entry.id   79a7ec16109538cd99c534a51f42afc3
#
_cell.length_a   1.000
_cell.length_b   1.000
_cell.length_c   1.000
_cell.angle_alpha   90.00
_cell.angle_beta   90.00
_cell.angle_gamma   90.00
#
_symmetry.space_group_name_H-M   'P 1'
#
loop_
_entity.id
_entity.type
_entity.pdbx_description
1 polymer ?
#
loop_
_entity_poly.entity_id
_entity_poly.type
_entity_poly.pdbx_seq_one_letter_code
_entity_poly.pdbx_strand_id
1 'polypeptide(L)'
;NLDDYVDRTYEMVKSESFVPTKPHEREVYDDSSQKWRTIKVVPFWPDGVMHWLLVETMRPVLMRGMYHWSCASVPGRGGKRVSKYIRRILRDDPKGSKYAGELDIKSYYPSIPIRRLIWALARKIKDKRFLRTVYSILESCGGGLAIGYYICQWLANYYLEVLDNYILALPGVKYMERHMDNINIFGPNKKKLHKARTLIAEFMTKRLGVTMKGNWQIYPVAKRMVSAVGYRFARTHTTLRKRNFLRFTRQCRRAQKKIDAGAPISHQLASGLLSRIGQLKHCDSHKIRVKYVDPIGVKNLKEVVRHESKRRHAAQRLVHAGGAA
;
A
#
# COMPACT_ATOMS: atom_id res chain seq x y z
N ASN A 1 1.15 -7.25 32.48
CA ASN A 1 1.01 -5.81 32.71
C ASN A 1 1.70 -5.05 31.57
N LEU A 2 1.20 -3.87 31.18
CA LEU A 2 1.80 -3.04 30.13
C LEU A 2 3.19 -2.56 30.54
N ASP A 3 3.35 -2.16 31.80
CA ASP A 3 4.62 -1.67 32.34
C ASP A 3 5.74 -2.72 32.26
N ASP A 4 5.44 -3.98 32.55
CA ASP A 4 6.40 -5.10 32.37
C ASP A 4 6.93 -5.20 30.92
N TYR A 5 6.05 -5.04 29.92
CA TYR A 5 6.50 -5.03 28.52
C TYR A 5 7.35 -3.80 28.19
N VAL A 6 7.05 -2.65 28.77
CA VAL A 6 7.83 -1.41 28.59
C VAL A 6 9.23 -1.60 29.17
N ASP A 7 9.32 -2.06 30.44
CA ASP A 7 10.60 -2.27 31.14
C ASP A 7 11.46 -3.31 30.41
N ARG A 8 10.89 -4.44 30.04
CA ARG A 8 11.60 -5.48 29.29
C ARG A 8 12.08 -4.99 27.92
N THR A 9 11.29 -4.17 27.23
CA THR A 9 11.70 -3.57 25.95
C THR A 9 12.82 -2.56 26.15
N TYR A 10 12.74 -1.74 27.22
CA TYR A 10 13.79 -0.79 27.58
C TYR A 10 15.12 -1.50 27.88
N GLU A 11 15.11 -2.53 28.73
CA GLU A 11 16.33 -3.30 29.04
C GLU A 11 16.89 -4.00 27.80
N MET A 12 16.04 -4.52 26.91
CA MET A 12 16.46 -5.13 25.65
C MET A 12 17.19 -4.14 24.73
N VAL A 13 16.70 -2.90 24.65
CA VAL A 13 17.35 -1.82 23.87
C VAL A 13 18.64 -1.37 24.52
N LYS A 14 18.65 -1.18 25.83
CA LYS A 14 19.80 -0.71 26.62
C LYS A 14 20.96 -1.70 26.58
N SER A 15 20.68 -2.99 26.74
CA SER A 15 21.68 -4.07 26.73
C SER A 15 22.06 -4.57 25.34
N GLU A 16 21.44 -4.05 24.29
CA GLU A 16 21.57 -4.53 22.89
C GLU A 16 21.26 -6.04 22.73
N SER A 17 20.44 -6.61 23.63
CA SER A 17 20.15 -8.05 23.65
C SER A 17 19.01 -8.49 22.71
N PHE A 18 18.43 -7.57 21.96
CA PHE A 18 17.36 -7.92 21.02
C PHE A 18 17.89 -8.77 19.86
N VAL A 19 17.33 -9.97 19.74
CA VAL A 19 17.55 -10.88 18.61
C VAL A 19 16.23 -11.07 17.87
N PRO A 20 16.16 -10.78 16.56
CA PRO A 20 14.93 -10.99 15.79
C PRO A 20 14.49 -12.45 15.79
N THR A 21 13.21 -12.69 16.06
CA THR A 21 12.64 -14.03 15.99
C THR A 21 12.64 -14.52 14.54
N LYS A 22 12.97 -15.80 14.34
CA LYS A 22 12.85 -16.42 13.01
C LYS A 22 11.40 -16.34 12.55
N PRO A 23 11.12 -15.68 11.41
CA PRO A 23 9.74 -15.53 10.93
C PRO A 23 9.17 -16.86 10.46
N HIS A 24 7.88 -17.08 10.66
CA HIS A 24 7.16 -18.10 9.93
C HIS A 24 6.51 -17.52 8.67
N GLU A 25 6.38 -18.33 7.65
CA GLU A 25 5.80 -17.90 6.38
C GLU A 25 4.31 -18.27 6.34
N ARG A 26 3.51 -17.35 5.83
CA ARG A 26 2.08 -17.55 5.60
C ARG A 26 1.72 -17.11 4.20
N GLU A 27 1.09 -18.01 3.44
CA GLU A 27 0.53 -17.68 2.15
C GLU A 27 -0.80 -16.95 2.29
N VAL A 28 -0.90 -15.76 1.68
CA VAL A 28 -2.11 -14.96 1.66
C VAL A 28 -2.46 -14.60 0.22
N TYR A 29 -3.69 -14.87 -0.16
CA TYR A 29 -4.18 -14.50 -1.48
C TYR A 29 -4.48 -12.99 -1.53
N ASP A 30 -3.68 -12.26 -2.31
CA ASP A 30 -3.94 -10.84 -2.57
C ASP A 30 -5.00 -10.70 -3.66
N ASP A 31 -6.20 -10.51 -3.21
CA ASP A 31 -7.37 -10.29 -4.06
C ASP A 31 -7.19 -9.11 -5.03
N SER A 32 -6.42 -8.08 -4.67
CA SER A 32 -6.23 -6.89 -5.50
C SER A 32 -5.35 -7.17 -6.71
N SER A 33 -4.31 -7.98 -6.56
CA SER A 33 -3.41 -8.40 -7.65
C SER A 33 -3.74 -9.78 -8.22
N GLN A 34 -4.62 -10.56 -7.54
CA GLN A 34 -4.93 -11.97 -7.84
C GLN A 34 -3.70 -12.87 -7.83
N LYS A 35 -2.89 -12.72 -6.80
CA LYS A 35 -1.67 -13.49 -6.62
C LYS A 35 -1.57 -13.97 -5.18
N TRP A 36 -1.02 -15.16 -4.99
CA TRP A 36 -0.55 -15.59 -3.69
C TRP A 36 0.70 -14.77 -3.32
N ARG A 37 0.79 -14.40 -2.06
CA ARG A 37 1.91 -13.66 -1.50
C ARG A 37 2.36 -14.34 -0.23
N THR A 38 3.63 -14.66 -0.15
CA THR A 38 4.26 -15.11 1.08
C THR A 38 4.44 -13.91 2.00
N ILE A 39 3.82 -13.96 3.16
CA ILE A 39 3.94 -12.95 4.21
C ILE A 39 4.80 -13.54 5.33
N LYS A 40 5.80 -12.81 5.77
CA LYS A 40 6.60 -13.17 6.94
C LYS A 40 5.94 -12.62 8.19
N VAL A 41 5.68 -13.48 9.14
CA VAL A 41 4.99 -13.18 10.39
C VAL A 41 5.94 -13.40 11.55
N VAL A 42 6.06 -12.42 12.41
CA VAL A 42 6.80 -12.46 13.67
C VAL A 42 5.87 -12.19 14.84
N PRO A 43 6.22 -12.56 16.08
CA PRO A 43 5.45 -12.24 17.27
C PRO A 43 5.19 -10.74 17.39
N PHE A 44 4.06 -10.37 18.00
CA PHE A 44 3.79 -8.97 18.31
C PHE A 44 4.85 -8.42 19.28
N TRP A 45 5.14 -9.16 20.33
CA TRP A 45 6.23 -8.88 21.25
C TRP A 45 7.24 -10.02 21.20
N PRO A 46 8.55 -9.75 21.12
CA PRO A 46 9.19 -8.43 21.12
C PRO A 46 9.27 -7.77 19.72
N ASP A 47 9.16 -8.53 18.62
CA ASP A 47 9.50 -8.08 17.27
C ASP A 47 8.63 -6.93 16.77
N GLY A 48 7.31 -7.07 16.86
CA GLY A 48 6.37 -6.03 16.40
C GLY A 48 6.56 -4.71 17.13
N VAL A 49 6.79 -4.78 18.45
CA VAL A 49 7.08 -3.60 19.29
C VAL A 49 8.42 -2.98 18.89
N MET A 50 9.45 -3.78 18.68
CA MET A 50 10.77 -3.30 18.23
C MET A 50 10.69 -2.65 16.84
N HIS A 51 9.96 -3.26 15.88
CA HIS A 51 9.74 -2.65 14.58
C HIS A 51 9.07 -1.28 14.69
N TRP A 52 8.07 -1.17 15.57
CA TRP A 52 7.36 0.08 15.79
C TRP A 52 8.28 1.13 16.41
N LEU A 53 8.99 0.79 17.47
CA LEU A 53 9.93 1.67 18.17
C LEU A 53 10.99 2.24 17.21
N LEU A 54 11.64 1.39 16.43
CA LEU A 54 12.63 1.81 15.44
C LEU A 54 12.05 2.73 14.37
N VAL A 55 10.83 2.44 13.89
CA VAL A 55 10.14 3.30 12.93
C VAL A 55 9.83 4.67 13.52
N GLU A 56 9.27 4.73 14.73
CA GLU A 56 8.94 6.01 15.37
C GLU A 56 10.20 6.86 15.61
N THR A 57 11.31 6.23 16.03
CA THR A 57 12.60 6.90 16.22
C THR A 57 13.16 7.46 14.92
N MET A 58 13.14 6.70 13.81
CA MET A 58 13.72 7.17 12.54
C MET A 58 12.74 7.95 11.66
N ARG A 59 11.43 7.93 11.96
CA ARG A 59 10.40 8.60 11.15
C ARG A 59 10.69 10.07 10.82
N PRO A 60 11.13 10.93 11.76
CA PRO A 60 11.48 12.32 11.45
C PRO A 60 12.57 12.43 10.39
N VAL A 61 13.57 11.53 10.44
CA VAL A 61 14.68 11.47 9.48
C VAL A 61 14.21 11.00 8.12
N LEU A 62 13.38 9.95 8.07
CA LEU A 62 12.83 9.39 6.83
C LEU A 62 11.88 10.35 6.14
N MET A 63 11.07 11.10 6.91
CA MET A 63 10.07 12.02 6.37
C MET A 63 10.69 13.30 5.78
N ARG A 64 11.85 13.73 6.24
CA ARG A 64 12.49 15.00 5.84
C ARG A 64 12.74 15.08 4.33
N GLY A 65 13.21 14.01 3.70
CA GLY A 65 13.51 13.98 2.26
C GLY A 65 12.46 13.26 1.42
N MET A 66 11.42 12.69 2.05
CA MET A 66 10.43 11.91 1.36
C MET A 66 9.55 12.76 0.44
N TYR A 67 9.52 12.41 -0.83
CA TYR A 67 8.72 13.12 -1.83
C TYR A 67 7.26 13.29 -1.39
N HIS A 68 6.75 14.51 -1.57
CA HIS A 68 5.43 14.90 -1.07
C HIS A 68 4.28 14.03 -1.61
N TRP A 69 4.39 13.53 -2.85
CA TRP A 69 3.41 12.66 -3.50
C TRP A 69 3.83 11.19 -3.51
N SER A 70 4.76 10.79 -2.63
CA SER A 70 4.92 9.40 -2.21
C SER A 70 3.86 9.08 -1.17
N CYS A 71 2.84 8.31 -1.53
CA CYS A 71 1.57 8.25 -0.81
C CYS A 71 1.21 6.88 -0.22
N ALA A 72 2.08 5.89 -0.27
CA ALA A 72 1.81 4.56 0.30
C ALA A 72 2.36 4.45 1.73
N SER A 73 1.60 3.85 2.62
CA SER A 73 2.03 3.48 3.99
C SER A 73 2.66 4.62 4.80
N VAL A 74 2.20 5.86 4.58
CA VAL A 74 2.64 7.05 5.30
C VAL A 74 1.42 7.70 5.95
N PRO A 75 1.45 8.01 7.26
CA PRO A 75 0.35 8.69 7.96
C PRO A 75 -0.07 9.99 7.23
N GLY A 76 -1.37 10.22 7.13
CA GLY A 76 -1.93 11.37 6.41
C GLY A 76 -1.80 11.32 4.88
N ARG A 77 -1.15 10.29 4.32
CA ARG A 77 -1.01 10.06 2.87
C ARG A 77 -1.68 8.73 2.51
N GLY A 78 -2.16 8.59 1.29
CA GLY A 78 -2.84 7.36 0.86
C GLY A 78 -3.60 7.53 -0.44
N GLY A 79 -4.38 6.52 -0.85
CA GLY A 79 -5.11 6.51 -2.12
C GLY A 79 -6.02 7.70 -2.34
N LYS A 80 -6.64 8.27 -1.29
CA LYS A 80 -7.46 9.49 -1.38
C LYS A 80 -6.62 10.71 -1.80
N ARG A 81 -5.39 10.83 -1.27
CA ARG A 81 -4.47 11.91 -1.63
C ARG A 81 -3.98 11.77 -3.07
N VAL A 82 -3.60 10.55 -3.49
CA VAL A 82 -3.27 10.23 -4.89
C VAL A 82 -4.42 10.62 -5.82
N SER A 83 -5.64 10.20 -5.51
CA SER A 83 -6.83 10.50 -6.32
C SER A 83 -7.07 12.00 -6.46
N LYS A 84 -6.93 12.77 -5.37
CA LYS A 84 -7.07 14.24 -5.42
C LYS A 84 -5.98 14.86 -6.29
N TYR A 85 -4.75 14.39 -6.18
CA TYR A 85 -3.63 14.92 -6.94
C TYR A 85 -3.77 14.66 -8.43
N ILE A 86 -4.02 13.41 -8.83
CA ILE A 86 -4.17 13.05 -10.24
C ILE A 86 -5.33 13.83 -10.87
N ARG A 87 -6.50 13.88 -10.21
CA ARG A 87 -7.64 14.67 -10.71
C ARG A 87 -7.28 16.14 -10.91
N ARG A 88 -6.55 16.74 -9.95
CA ARG A 88 -6.12 18.13 -10.03
C ARG A 88 -5.24 18.38 -11.24
N ILE A 89 -4.15 17.63 -11.41
CA ILE A 89 -3.22 17.85 -12.52
C ILE A 89 -3.85 17.58 -13.89
N LEU A 90 -4.76 16.62 -14.00
CA LEU A 90 -5.45 16.33 -15.25
C LEU A 90 -6.45 17.41 -15.65
N ARG A 91 -7.11 18.04 -14.68
CA ARG A 91 -8.08 19.11 -14.87
C ARG A 91 -7.40 20.46 -15.11
N ASP A 92 -6.45 20.80 -14.21
CA ASP A 92 -5.91 22.17 -14.12
C ASP A 92 -4.77 22.42 -15.12
N ASP A 93 -4.06 21.35 -15.54
CA ASP A 93 -3.01 21.47 -16.56
C ASP A 93 -3.10 20.39 -17.65
N PRO A 94 -4.07 20.52 -18.57
CA PRO A 94 -4.23 19.56 -19.67
C PRO A 94 -3.04 19.49 -20.63
N LYS A 95 -2.31 20.59 -20.80
CA LYS A 95 -1.10 20.67 -21.65
C LYS A 95 0.06 19.94 -21.00
N GLY A 96 0.36 20.23 -19.73
CA GLY A 96 1.46 19.61 -18.98
C GLY A 96 1.20 18.13 -18.64
N SER A 97 -0.05 17.70 -18.54
CA SER A 97 -0.47 16.30 -18.34
C SER A 97 -0.97 15.64 -19.62
N LYS A 98 -0.48 16.08 -20.82
CA LYS A 98 -0.93 15.53 -22.11
C LYS A 98 -0.68 14.04 -22.25
N TYR A 99 0.45 13.58 -21.74
CA TYR A 99 0.84 12.17 -21.73
C TYR A 99 1.04 11.69 -20.30
N ALA A 100 0.70 10.43 -20.05
CA ALA A 100 1.00 9.74 -18.80
C ALA A 100 1.89 8.52 -19.07
N GLY A 101 2.80 8.25 -18.13
CA GLY A 101 3.62 7.04 -18.07
C GLY A 101 3.30 6.25 -16.80
N GLU A 102 2.94 4.98 -16.94
CA GLU A 102 2.75 4.04 -15.84
C GLU A 102 3.98 3.13 -15.77
N LEU A 103 4.69 3.17 -14.65
CA LEU A 103 5.92 2.40 -14.38
C LEU A 103 5.72 1.58 -13.11
N ASP A 104 6.38 0.42 -13.01
CA ASP A 104 6.29 -0.48 -11.86
C ASP A 104 7.64 -1.17 -11.65
N ILE A 105 8.02 -1.48 -10.41
CA ILE A 105 9.26 -2.17 -10.06
C ILE A 105 9.00 -3.67 -9.95
N LYS A 106 9.88 -4.49 -10.54
CA LYS A 106 9.75 -5.94 -10.48
C LYS A 106 10.09 -6.45 -9.08
N SER A 107 9.17 -7.22 -8.47
CA SER A 107 9.37 -7.87 -7.17
C SER A 107 9.97 -6.94 -6.11
N TYR A 108 9.37 -5.74 -5.96
CA TYR A 108 10.00 -4.60 -5.30
C TYR A 108 10.62 -4.93 -3.93
N TYR A 109 9.83 -5.42 -2.96
CA TYR A 109 10.32 -5.71 -1.62
C TYR A 109 11.51 -6.70 -1.61
N PRO A 110 11.40 -7.89 -2.23
CA PRO A 110 12.51 -8.83 -2.27
C PRO A 110 13.72 -8.33 -3.08
N SER A 111 13.52 -7.38 -4.01
CA SER A 111 14.62 -6.89 -4.86
C SER A 111 15.48 -5.81 -4.21
N ILE A 112 15.09 -5.26 -3.05
CA ILE A 112 15.85 -4.20 -2.39
C ILE A 112 17.12 -4.79 -1.75
N PRO A 113 18.34 -4.37 -2.18
CA PRO A 113 19.58 -4.85 -1.60
C PRO A 113 19.80 -4.27 -0.20
N ILE A 114 19.71 -5.09 0.85
CA ILE A 114 19.78 -4.67 2.26
C ILE A 114 21.04 -3.84 2.53
N ARG A 115 22.20 -4.26 2.02
CA ARG A 115 23.47 -3.52 2.23
C ARG A 115 23.41 -2.09 1.68
N ARG A 116 22.82 -1.90 0.48
CA ARG A 116 22.64 -0.55 -0.11
C ARG A 116 21.66 0.30 0.72
N LEU A 117 20.61 -0.32 1.22
CA LEU A 117 19.63 0.35 2.08
C LEU A 117 20.28 0.81 3.40
N ILE A 118 21.02 -0.06 4.08
CA ILE A 118 21.74 0.30 5.31
C ILE A 118 22.78 1.38 5.05
N TRP A 119 23.53 1.30 3.95
CA TRP A 119 24.46 2.37 3.57
C TRP A 119 23.75 3.72 3.36
N ALA A 120 22.57 3.71 2.72
CA ALA A 120 21.77 4.91 2.56
C ALA A 120 21.27 5.47 3.90
N LEU A 121 20.85 4.62 4.84
CA LEU A 121 20.47 5.01 6.20
C LEU A 121 21.65 5.60 6.99
N ALA A 122 22.82 4.99 6.91
CA ALA A 122 24.03 5.45 7.61
C ALA A 122 24.50 6.85 7.20
N ARG A 123 24.07 7.35 6.04
CA ARG A 123 24.30 8.75 5.65
C ARG A 123 23.51 9.75 6.50
N LYS A 124 22.34 9.33 7.01
CA LYS A 124 21.43 10.16 7.81
C LYS A 124 21.43 9.83 9.30
N ILE A 125 21.61 8.57 9.66
CA ILE A 125 21.63 8.06 11.04
C ILE A 125 23.06 7.63 11.37
N LYS A 126 23.67 8.22 12.40
CA LYS A 126 25.07 7.98 12.77
C LYS A 126 25.23 6.95 13.90
N ASP A 127 24.16 6.66 14.61
CA ASP A 127 24.18 5.67 15.67
C ASP A 127 24.36 4.25 15.10
N LYS A 128 25.54 3.68 15.38
CA LYS A 128 25.92 2.35 14.90
C LYS A 128 25.11 1.23 15.57
N ARG A 129 24.70 1.41 16.84
CA ARG A 129 23.88 0.43 17.58
C ARG A 129 22.51 0.33 16.94
N PHE A 130 21.88 1.47 16.72
CA PHE A 130 20.60 1.56 16.01
C PHE A 130 20.67 0.88 14.63
N LEU A 131 21.70 1.17 13.84
CA LEU A 131 21.87 0.58 12.51
C LEU A 131 22.12 -0.93 12.56
N ARG A 132 22.83 -1.45 13.57
CA ARG A 132 22.99 -2.91 13.77
C ARG A 132 21.66 -3.60 14.05
N THR A 133 20.83 -3.02 14.92
CA THR A 133 19.49 -3.57 15.21
C THR A 133 18.59 -3.56 13.97
N VAL A 134 18.59 -2.47 13.21
CA VAL A 134 17.86 -2.42 11.92
C VAL A 134 18.39 -3.49 10.95
N TYR A 135 19.70 -3.63 10.85
CA TYR A 135 20.33 -4.61 9.96
C TYR A 135 19.99 -6.05 10.34
N SER A 136 20.03 -6.41 11.63
CA SER A 136 19.67 -7.76 12.09
C SER A 136 18.22 -8.11 11.75
N ILE A 137 17.28 -7.16 11.94
CA ILE A 137 15.89 -7.36 11.53
C ILE A 137 15.78 -7.59 10.02
N LEU A 138 16.51 -6.82 9.22
CA LEU A 138 16.43 -6.96 7.76
C LEU A 138 17.10 -8.25 7.27
N GLU A 139 18.16 -8.73 7.93
CA GLU A 139 18.77 -10.03 7.63
C GLU A 139 17.80 -11.18 7.90
N SER A 140 17.00 -11.10 8.98
CA SER A 140 15.98 -12.11 9.28
C SER A 140 14.91 -12.22 8.18
N CYS A 141 14.83 -11.23 7.28
CA CYS A 141 13.97 -11.30 6.09
C CYS A 141 14.43 -12.32 5.04
N GLY A 142 15.67 -12.80 5.08
CA GLY A 142 16.16 -13.83 4.15
C GLY A 142 16.38 -13.35 2.72
N GLY A 143 16.87 -12.10 2.54
CA GLY A 143 17.15 -11.48 1.25
C GLY A 143 16.09 -10.48 0.80
N GLY A 144 16.47 -9.20 0.78
CA GLY A 144 15.56 -8.10 0.50
C GLY A 144 14.61 -7.79 1.68
N LEU A 145 13.57 -6.99 1.42
CA LEU A 145 12.57 -6.65 2.43
C LEU A 145 11.42 -7.67 2.45
N ALA A 146 10.88 -7.93 3.65
CA ALA A 146 9.75 -8.84 3.83
C ALA A 146 8.40 -8.11 3.74
N ILE A 147 7.43 -8.75 3.10
CA ILE A 147 6.02 -8.39 3.25
C ILE A 147 5.57 -8.94 4.62
N GLY A 148 4.97 -8.08 5.45
CA GLY A 148 4.51 -8.41 6.80
C GLY A 148 5.26 -7.67 7.90
N TYR A 149 6.50 -7.27 7.67
CA TYR A 149 7.28 -6.46 8.60
C TYR A 149 6.90 -4.98 8.52
N TYR A 150 6.50 -4.40 9.65
CA TYR A 150 6.11 -2.98 9.69
C TYR A 150 7.25 -2.04 9.27
N ILE A 151 8.46 -2.28 9.72
CA ILE A 151 9.64 -1.49 9.38
C ILE A 151 9.94 -1.50 7.87
N CYS A 152 9.69 -2.62 7.18
CA CYS A 152 9.98 -2.77 5.75
C CYS A 152 9.16 -1.82 4.88
N GLN A 153 7.93 -1.45 5.28
CA GLN A 153 7.10 -0.51 4.53
C GLN A 153 7.71 0.90 4.50
N TRP A 154 8.26 1.33 5.62
CA TRP A 154 8.91 2.64 5.75
C TRP A 154 10.24 2.67 4.99
N LEU A 155 11.05 1.63 5.17
CA LEU A 155 12.34 1.52 4.52
C LEU A 155 12.23 1.37 3.00
N ALA A 156 11.20 0.67 2.51
CA ALA A 156 10.89 0.61 1.09
C ALA A 156 10.57 2.00 0.51
N ASN A 157 9.75 2.79 1.18
CA ASN A 157 9.50 4.17 0.74
C ASN A 157 10.75 5.04 0.74
N TYR A 158 11.55 4.94 1.80
CA TYR A 158 12.81 5.67 1.94
C TYR A 158 13.81 5.32 0.84
N TYR A 159 13.93 4.04 0.51
CA TYR A 159 14.90 3.58 -0.50
C TYR A 159 14.68 4.22 -1.87
N LEU A 160 13.45 4.59 -2.20
CA LEU A 160 13.11 5.27 -3.46
C LEU A 160 13.17 6.80 -3.39
N GLU A 161 13.52 7.41 -2.26
CA GLU A 161 13.64 8.87 -2.13
C GLU A 161 14.59 9.48 -3.20
N VAL A 162 15.73 8.83 -3.41
CA VAL A 162 16.70 9.29 -4.42
C VAL A 162 16.19 9.12 -5.85
N LEU A 163 15.35 8.11 -6.09
CA LEU A 163 14.70 7.92 -7.38
C LEU A 163 13.63 8.99 -7.62
N ASP A 164 12.84 9.30 -6.59
CA ASP A 164 11.81 10.36 -6.67
C ASP A 164 12.45 11.70 -7.09
N ASN A 165 13.52 12.08 -6.42
CA ASN A 165 14.26 13.32 -6.73
C ASN A 165 14.88 13.29 -8.14
N TYR A 166 15.42 12.13 -8.54
CA TYR A 166 15.97 11.96 -9.89
C TYR A 166 14.89 12.11 -10.96
N ILE A 167 13.73 11.47 -10.79
CA ILE A 167 12.61 11.56 -11.76
C ILE A 167 12.13 13.01 -11.92
N LEU A 168 11.99 13.73 -10.81
CA LEU A 168 11.53 15.14 -10.81
C LEU A 168 12.48 16.08 -11.53
N ALA A 169 13.78 15.77 -11.56
CA ALA A 169 14.79 16.54 -12.27
C ALA A 169 14.87 16.21 -13.77
N LEU A 170 14.19 15.15 -14.26
CA LEU A 170 14.28 14.74 -15.66
C LEU A 170 13.54 15.68 -16.60
N PRO A 171 14.17 16.14 -17.71
CA PRO A 171 13.50 16.94 -18.72
C PRO A 171 12.29 16.24 -19.31
N GLY A 172 11.13 16.90 -19.30
CA GLY A 172 9.87 16.39 -19.87
C GLY A 172 8.97 15.70 -18.87
N VAL A 173 9.40 15.45 -17.64
CA VAL A 173 8.56 15.08 -16.52
C VAL A 173 8.07 16.36 -15.83
N LYS A 174 6.79 16.63 -15.86
CA LYS A 174 6.20 17.80 -15.20
C LYS A 174 5.56 17.46 -13.86
N TYR A 175 4.95 16.29 -13.78
CA TYR A 175 4.31 15.78 -12.57
C TYR A 175 4.68 14.32 -12.36
N MET A 176 4.75 13.92 -11.09
CA MET A 176 4.97 12.55 -10.69
C MET A 176 4.09 12.23 -9.48
N GLU A 177 3.63 10.99 -9.39
CA GLU A 177 3.00 10.41 -8.21
C GLU A 177 3.56 9.01 -8.02
N ARG A 178 3.82 8.64 -6.77
CA ARG A 178 4.26 7.29 -6.43
C ARG A 178 3.42 6.68 -5.32
N HIS A 179 2.97 5.46 -5.56
CA HIS A 179 2.32 4.62 -4.55
C HIS A 179 3.10 3.31 -4.41
N MET A 180 4.05 3.30 -3.46
CA MET A 180 5.06 2.25 -3.26
C MET A 180 5.92 2.05 -4.53
N ASP A 181 5.78 0.90 -5.20
CA ASP A 181 6.49 0.52 -6.43
C ASP A 181 5.83 1.03 -7.72
N ASN A 182 4.59 1.49 -7.64
CA ASN A 182 3.87 2.06 -8.77
C ASN A 182 4.18 3.54 -8.91
N ILE A 183 4.69 3.94 -10.08
CA ILE A 183 5.10 5.31 -10.37
C ILE A 183 4.32 5.80 -11.59
N ASN A 184 3.63 6.92 -11.43
CA ASN A 184 2.97 7.63 -12.53
C ASN A 184 3.73 8.91 -12.81
N ILE A 185 4.17 9.10 -14.06
CA ILE A 185 4.83 10.34 -14.54
C ILE A 185 3.95 11.00 -15.58
N PHE A 186 3.98 12.33 -15.65
CA PHE A 186 3.19 13.10 -16.60
C PHE A 186 4.05 14.16 -17.28
N GLY A 187 3.75 14.43 -18.55
CA GLY A 187 4.47 15.46 -19.30
C GLY A 187 3.78 15.85 -20.60
N PRO A 188 4.19 16.98 -21.19
CA PRO A 188 3.61 17.51 -22.43
C PRO A 188 4.10 16.79 -23.70
N ASN A 189 5.21 16.05 -23.63
CA ASN A 189 5.87 15.48 -24.80
C ASN A 189 6.13 13.98 -24.63
N LYS A 190 5.57 13.17 -25.54
CA LYS A 190 5.69 11.71 -25.51
C LYS A 190 7.13 11.22 -25.66
N LYS A 191 7.90 11.80 -26.62
CA LYS A 191 9.30 11.41 -26.87
C LYS A 191 10.18 11.70 -25.65
N LYS A 192 9.99 12.87 -24.98
CA LYS A 192 10.72 13.19 -23.74
C LYS A 192 10.38 12.23 -22.61
N LEU A 193 9.10 11.81 -22.46
CA LEU A 193 8.73 10.80 -21.46
C LEU A 193 9.33 9.41 -21.76
N HIS A 194 9.44 9.00 -23.04
CA HIS A 194 10.15 7.77 -23.38
C HIS A 194 11.63 7.85 -23.01
N LYS A 195 12.31 8.98 -23.29
CA LYS A 195 13.69 9.21 -22.87
C LYS A 195 13.83 9.17 -21.34
N ALA A 196 12.93 9.87 -20.63
CA ALA A 196 12.90 9.84 -19.17
C ALA A 196 12.71 8.41 -18.63
N ARG A 197 11.79 7.60 -19.19
CA ARG A 197 11.62 6.19 -18.82
C ARG A 197 12.90 5.38 -18.97
N THR A 198 13.67 5.56 -20.07
CA THR A 198 14.95 4.87 -20.24
C THR A 198 15.94 5.25 -19.15
N LEU A 199 16.10 6.55 -18.88
CA LEU A 199 16.98 7.05 -17.81
C LEU A 199 16.55 6.56 -16.42
N ILE A 200 15.25 6.49 -16.14
CA ILE A 200 14.70 5.93 -14.91
C ILE A 200 15.08 4.46 -14.77
N ALA A 201 14.90 3.64 -15.83
CA ALA A 201 15.25 2.23 -15.82
C ALA A 201 16.75 2.01 -15.56
N GLU A 202 17.61 2.79 -16.19
CA GLU A 202 19.06 2.75 -15.97
C GLU A 202 19.42 3.13 -14.53
N PHE A 203 18.84 4.20 -14.01
CA PHE A 203 19.06 4.64 -12.61
C PHE A 203 18.64 3.55 -11.61
N MET A 204 17.45 2.96 -11.82
CA MET A 204 16.96 1.85 -11.00
C MET A 204 17.98 0.69 -10.97
N THR A 205 18.49 0.27 -12.12
CA THR A 205 19.41 -0.87 -12.22
C THR A 205 20.80 -0.53 -11.68
N LYS A 206 21.39 0.57 -12.14
CA LYS A 206 22.79 0.93 -11.82
C LYS A 206 22.93 1.42 -10.36
N ARG A 207 22.03 2.28 -9.91
CA ARG A 207 22.13 2.96 -8.59
C ARG A 207 21.41 2.23 -7.49
N LEU A 208 20.22 1.69 -7.77
CA LEU A 208 19.39 1.05 -6.74
C LEU A 208 19.46 -0.48 -6.76
N GLY A 209 19.91 -1.10 -7.86
CA GLY A 209 19.92 -2.57 -7.97
C GLY A 209 18.53 -3.18 -8.08
N VAL A 210 17.52 -2.39 -8.49
CA VAL A 210 16.15 -2.86 -8.74
C VAL A 210 15.82 -2.73 -10.23
N THR A 211 14.85 -3.49 -10.70
CA THR A 211 14.55 -3.58 -12.15
C THR A 211 13.13 -3.07 -12.41
N MET A 212 12.97 -2.25 -13.45
CA MET A 212 11.65 -1.85 -13.95
C MET A 212 10.95 -3.05 -14.62
N LYS A 213 9.64 -3.22 -14.38
CA LYS A 213 8.85 -4.21 -15.12
C LYS A 213 8.73 -3.86 -16.59
N GLY A 214 8.69 -4.89 -17.45
CA GLY A 214 8.55 -4.72 -18.91
C GLY A 214 7.16 -4.21 -19.37
N ASN A 215 6.15 -4.23 -18.51
CA ASN A 215 4.78 -3.82 -18.82
C ASN A 215 4.51 -2.32 -18.64
N TRP A 216 5.55 -1.49 -18.60
CA TRP A 216 5.41 -0.03 -18.57
C TRP A 216 4.67 0.48 -19.82
N GLN A 217 3.99 1.61 -19.68
CA GLN A 217 3.23 2.21 -20.78
C GLN A 217 3.33 3.72 -20.76
N ILE A 218 3.41 4.34 -21.96
CA ILE A 218 3.33 5.79 -22.13
C ILE A 218 2.28 6.08 -23.19
N TYR A 219 1.25 6.85 -22.83
CA TYR A 219 0.08 7.06 -23.68
C TYR A 219 -0.51 8.46 -23.51
N PRO A 220 -1.27 8.96 -24.52
CA PRO A 220 -2.02 10.21 -24.40
C PRO A 220 -3.21 10.03 -23.45
N VAL A 221 -3.35 10.94 -22.48
CA VAL A 221 -4.43 10.92 -21.48
C VAL A 221 -5.81 11.10 -22.13
N ALA A 222 -5.89 11.82 -23.26
CA ALA A 222 -7.13 11.97 -24.01
C ALA A 222 -7.67 10.65 -24.58
N LYS A 223 -6.78 9.67 -24.87
CA LYS A 223 -7.17 8.37 -25.44
C LYS A 223 -7.32 7.28 -24.38
N ARG A 224 -6.70 7.43 -23.23
CA ARG A 224 -6.69 6.42 -22.17
C ARG A 224 -6.65 7.05 -20.79
N MET A 225 -7.54 6.59 -19.90
CA MET A 225 -7.59 7.01 -18.51
C MET A 225 -6.37 6.51 -17.73
N VAL A 226 -5.84 7.35 -16.86
CA VAL A 226 -4.72 7.01 -15.94
C VAL A 226 -5.19 6.05 -14.87
N SER A 227 -4.43 4.97 -14.63
CA SER A 227 -4.78 3.96 -13.64
C SER A 227 -3.92 4.11 -12.38
N ALA A 228 -4.52 4.42 -11.24
CA ALA A 228 -3.85 4.48 -9.94
C ALA A 228 -4.80 4.09 -8.80
N VAL A 229 -4.26 3.52 -7.73
CA VAL A 229 -4.94 3.21 -6.45
C VAL A 229 -6.33 2.59 -6.58
N GLY A 230 -6.52 1.74 -7.60
CA GLY A 230 -7.80 1.05 -7.82
C GLY A 230 -8.84 1.80 -8.66
N TYR A 231 -8.51 3.00 -9.14
CA TYR A 231 -9.36 3.84 -9.99
C TYR A 231 -8.74 4.09 -11.37
N ARG A 232 -9.55 4.65 -12.25
CA ARG A 232 -9.15 5.17 -13.55
C ARG A 232 -9.61 6.62 -13.63
N PHE A 233 -8.69 7.51 -14.01
CA PHE A 233 -8.89 8.96 -14.04
C PHE A 233 -8.88 9.46 -15.47
N ALA A 234 -9.99 10.06 -15.89
CA ALA A 234 -10.08 10.93 -17.05
C ALA A 234 -9.95 12.39 -16.62
N ARG A 235 -9.93 13.32 -17.56
CA ARG A 235 -9.93 14.76 -17.24
C ARG A 235 -11.22 15.22 -16.56
N THR A 236 -12.35 14.64 -16.94
CA THR A 236 -13.69 15.03 -16.52
C THR A 236 -14.29 14.14 -15.45
N HIS A 237 -13.84 12.89 -15.35
CA HIS A 237 -14.48 11.92 -14.46
C HIS A 237 -13.50 10.85 -13.97
N THR A 238 -13.90 10.14 -12.92
CA THR A 238 -13.15 9.04 -12.31
C THR A 238 -14.03 7.80 -12.23
N THR A 239 -13.50 6.63 -12.61
CA THR A 239 -14.22 5.35 -12.51
C THR A 239 -13.43 4.33 -11.72
N LEU A 240 -14.08 3.26 -11.30
CA LEU A 240 -13.37 2.10 -10.76
C LEU A 240 -12.51 1.43 -11.85
N ARG A 241 -11.35 0.89 -11.45
CA ARG A 241 -10.59 0.00 -12.33
C ARG A 241 -11.47 -1.18 -12.75
N LYS A 242 -11.44 -1.58 -14.03
CA LYS A 242 -12.30 -2.64 -14.62
C LYS A 242 -12.40 -3.89 -13.74
N ARG A 243 -11.28 -4.39 -13.23
CA ARG A 243 -11.25 -5.55 -12.33
C ARG A 243 -12.04 -5.32 -11.03
N ASN A 244 -11.87 -4.16 -10.39
CA ASN A 244 -12.59 -3.81 -9.16
C ASN A 244 -14.10 -3.69 -9.43
N PHE A 245 -14.47 -3.09 -10.55
CA PHE A 245 -15.86 -2.99 -11.00
C PHE A 245 -16.48 -4.39 -11.22
N LEU A 246 -15.83 -5.26 -12.00
CA LEU A 246 -16.35 -6.60 -12.28
C LEU A 246 -16.49 -7.45 -11.00
N ARG A 247 -15.53 -7.36 -10.08
CA ARG A 247 -15.60 -8.06 -8.80
C ARG A 247 -16.76 -7.52 -7.94
N PHE A 248 -16.89 -6.22 -7.87
CA PHE A 248 -17.98 -5.57 -7.14
C PHE A 248 -19.35 -6.01 -7.69
N THR A 249 -19.56 -5.92 -8.99
CA THR A 249 -20.86 -6.28 -9.62
C THR A 249 -21.18 -7.77 -9.47
N ARG A 250 -20.18 -8.67 -9.51
CA ARG A 250 -20.37 -10.10 -9.23
C ARG A 250 -20.85 -10.34 -7.80
N GLN A 251 -20.27 -9.67 -6.82
CA GLN A 251 -20.69 -9.77 -5.43
C GLN A 251 -22.09 -9.20 -5.21
N CYS A 252 -22.43 -8.06 -5.84
CA CYS A 252 -23.78 -7.52 -5.77
C CYS A 252 -24.82 -8.50 -6.35
N ARG A 253 -24.56 -9.07 -7.53
CA ARG A 253 -25.44 -10.06 -8.14
C ARG A 253 -25.60 -11.30 -7.26
N ARG A 254 -24.52 -11.76 -6.60
CA ARG A 254 -24.60 -12.89 -5.66
C ARG A 254 -25.45 -12.55 -4.44
N ALA A 255 -25.32 -11.34 -3.90
CA ALA A 255 -26.16 -10.89 -2.78
C ALA A 255 -27.63 -10.77 -3.19
N GLN A 256 -27.91 -10.16 -4.37
CA GLN A 256 -29.27 -10.03 -4.90
C GLN A 256 -29.92 -11.41 -5.07
N LYS A 257 -29.24 -12.38 -5.71
CA LYS A 257 -29.79 -13.74 -5.88
C LYS A 257 -30.14 -14.40 -4.54
N LYS A 258 -29.40 -14.12 -3.46
CA LYS A 258 -29.74 -14.63 -2.12
C LYS A 258 -30.99 -13.93 -1.56
N ILE A 259 -31.10 -12.62 -1.72
CA ILE A 259 -32.28 -11.85 -1.28
C ILE A 259 -33.53 -12.36 -2.00
N ASP A 260 -33.47 -12.51 -3.34
CA ASP A 260 -34.58 -12.97 -4.17
C ASP A 260 -35.03 -14.39 -3.78
N ALA A 261 -34.12 -15.22 -3.31
CA ALA A 261 -34.41 -16.59 -2.82
C ALA A 261 -34.77 -16.64 -1.32
N GLY A 262 -34.94 -15.51 -0.62
CA GLY A 262 -35.18 -15.48 0.83
C GLY A 262 -34.03 -16.03 1.70
N ALA A 263 -32.84 -16.25 1.11
CA ALA A 263 -31.69 -16.82 1.77
C ALA A 263 -30.83 -15.79 2.50
N PRO A 264 -30.25 -16.10 3.68
CA PRO A 264 -29.47 -15.15 4.45
C PRO A 264 -28.16 -14.76 3.73
N ILE A 265 -27.79 -13.49 3.84
CA ILE A 265 -26.49 -12.99 3.39
C ILE A 265 -25.46 -13.31 4.47
N SER A 266 -24.35 -13.97 4.11
CA SER A 266 -23.28 -14.24 5.07
C SER A 266 -22.54 -12.96 5.49
N HIS A 267 -22.02 -12.94 6.73
CA HIS A 267 -21.18 -11.85 7.25
C HIS A 267 -20.03 -11.49 6.30
N GLN A 268 -19.33 -12.48 5.75
CA GLN A 268 -18.23 -12.28 4.82
C GLN A 268 -18.65 -11.55 3.55
N LEU A 269 -19.80 -11.91 2.96
CA LEU A 269 -20.33 -11.24 1.78
C LEU A 269 -20.78 -9.81 2.10
N ALA A 270 -21.48 -9.62 3.21
CA ALA A 270 -21.96 -8.30 3.66
C ALA A 270 -20.78 -7.34 3.96
N SER A 271 -19.78 -7.77 4.72
CA SER A 271 -18.58 -6.99 5.03
C SER A 271 -17.78 -6.65 3.77
N GLY A 272 -17.58 -7.61 2.87
CA GLY A 272 -16.91 -7.40 1.60
C GLY A 272 -17.63 -6.40 0.70
N LEU A 273 -18.97 -6.44 0.64
CA LEU A 273 -19.78 -5.48 -0.10
C LEU A 273 -19.70 -4.09 0.51
N LEU A 274 -19.84 -3.93 1.84
CA LEU A 274 -19.73 -2.63 2.51
C LEU A 274 -18.39 -1.97 2.28
N SER A 275 -17.29 -2.73 2.36
CA SER A 275 -15.94 -2.24 2.04
C SER A 275 -15.85 -1.71 0.61
N ARG A 276 -16.41 -2.42 -0.38
CA ARG A 276 -16.40 -2.02 -1.79
C ARG A 276 -17.35 -0.86 -2.08
N ILE A 277 -18.51 -0.81 -1.43
CA ILE A 277 -19.43 0.35 -1.50
C ILE A 277 -18.72 1.61 -0.99
N GLY A 278 -17.87 1.49 0.04
CA GLY A 278 -17.02 2.58 0.50
C GLY A 278 -16.11 3.16 -0.60
N GLN A 279 -15.60 2.32 -1.50
CA GLN A 279 -14.77 2.77 -2.63
C GLN A 279 -15.56 3.62 -3.64
N LEU A 280 -16.86 3.37 -3.80
CA LEU A 280 -17.71 4.14 -4.72
C LEU A 280 -17.84 5.63 -4.36
N LYS A 281 -17.55 6.00 -3.11
CA LYS A 281 -17.58 7.40 -2.66
C LYS A 281 -16.49 8.28 -3.32
N HIS A 282 -15.47 7.63 -3.92
CA HIS A 282 -14.30 8.31 -4.47
C HIS A 282 -14.27 8.35 -6.01
N CYS A 283 -15.36 7.96 -6.66
CA CYS A 283 -15.49 7.97 -8.12
C CYS A 283 -16.95 8.31 -8.55
N ASP A 284 -17.13 8.57 -9.83
CA ASP A 284 -18.43 8.84 -10.43
C ASP A 284 -19.22 7.54 -10.52
N SER A 285 -20.05 7.29 -9.52
CA SER A 285 -20.64 5.98 -9.27
C SER A 285 -22.17 5.99 -9.16
N HIS A 286 -22.85 7.11 -9.48
CA HIS A 286 -24.31 7.21 -9.30
C HIS A 286 -25.04 6.06 -9.99
N LYS A 287 -24.84 5.87 -11.31
CA LYS A 287 -25.47 4.78 -12.09
C LYS A 287 -25.15 3.38 -11.53
N ILE A 288 -23.94 3.20 -11.00
CA ILE A 288 -23.51 1.92 -10.39
C ILE A 288 -24.28 1.69 -9.09
N ARG A 289 -24.44 2.72 -8.26
CA ARG A 289 -25.17 2.64 -7.00
C ARG A 289 -26.64 2.28 -7.23
N VAL A 290 -27.33 3.04 -8.07
CA VAL A 290 -28.74 2.80 -8.42
C VAL A 290 -28.95 1.37 -8.93
N LYS A 291 -28.07 0.90 -9.83
CA LYS A 291 -28.24 -0.42 -10.45
C LYS A 291 -27.87 -1.60 -9.54
N TYR A 292 -26.87 -1.46 -8.68
CA TYR A 292 -26.27 -2.62 -7.97
C TYR A 292 -26.31 -2.52 -6.45
N VAL A 293 -26.45 -1.33 -5.87
CA VAL A 293 -26.40 -1.12 -4.41
C VAL A 293 -27.79 -0.94 -3.82
N ASP A 294 -28.59 -0.07 -4.46
CA ASP A 294 -29.89 0.30 -3.93
C ASP A 294 -30.86 -0.91 -3.82
N PRO A 295 -30.89 -1.87 -4.79
CA PRO A 295 -31.72 -3.06 -4.65
C PRO A 295 -31.37 -3.94 -3.45
N ILE A 296 -30.09 -3.99 -3.05
CA ILE A 296 -29.61 -4.79 -1.92
C ILE A 296 -29.92 -4.13 -0.57
N GLY A 297 -29.86 -2.80 -0.53
CA GLY A 297 -30.02 -2.02 0.69
C GLY A 297 -28.80 -2.03 1.61
N VAL A 298 -28.13 -0.89 1.72
CA VAL A 298 -26.93 -0.76 2.59
C VAL A 298 -27.27 -0.99 4.06
N LYS A 299 -28.50 -0.65 4.50
CA LYS A 299 -28.96 -0.84 5.87
C LYS A 299 -28.96 -2.32 6.24
N ASN A 300 -29.53 -3.16 5.39
CA ASN A 300 -29.57 -4.62 5.58
C ASN A 300 -28.16 -5.23 5.72
N LEU A 301 -27.22 -4.81 4.87
CA LEU A 301 -25.82 -5.27 4.96
C LEU A 301 -25.17 -4.88 6.29
N LYS A 302 -25.42 -3.66 6.79
CA LYS A 302 -24.90 -3.18 8.08
C LYS A 302 -25.49 -3.97 9.25
N GLU A 303 -26.76 -4.33 9.19
CA GLU A 303 -27.44 -5.13 10.21
C GLU A 303 -26.82 -6.52 10.29
N VAL A 304 -26.64 -7.20 9.17
CA VAL A 304 -25.95 -8.51 9.12
C VAL A 304 -24.59 -8.47 9.80
N VAL A 305 -23.77 -7.44 9.48
CA VAL A 305 -22.43 -7.30 10.07
C VAL A 305 -22.51 -7.00 11.57
N ARG A 306 -23.43 -6.15 12.01
CA ARG A 306 -23.61 -5.78 13.42
C ARG A 306 -24.04 -6.98 14.28
N HIS A 307 -25.00 -7.77 13.79
CA HIS A 307 -25.50 -8.97 14.50
C HIS A 307 -24.38 -10.01 14.69
N GLU A 308 -23.65 -10.32 13.66
CA GLU A 308 -22.56 -11.29 13.76
C GLU A 308 -21.40 -10.81 14.65
N SER A 309 -21.06 -9.50 14.59
CA SER A 309 -20.05 -8.92 15.48
C SER A 309 -20.47 -9.05 16.96
N LYS A 310 -21.75 -8.78 17.28
CA LYS A 310 -22.28 -8.96 18.64
C LYS A 310 -22.19 -10.43 19.10
N ARG A 311 -22.55 -11.38 18.24
CA ARG A 311 -22.44 -12.81 18.55
C ARG A 311 -21.01 -13.24 18.84
N ARG A 312 -20.04 -12.78 18.04
CA ARG A 312 -18.60 -13.08 18.25
C ARG A 312 -18.08 -12.50 19.55
N HIS A 313 -18.41 -11.25 19.88
CA HIS A 313 -18.04 -10.66 21.18
C HIS A 313 -18.66 -11.37 22.36
N ALA A 314 -19.93 -11.81 22.27
CA ALA A 314 -20.58 -12.58 23.31
C ALA A 314 -19.88 -13.94 23.52
N ALA A 315 -19.58 -14.65 22.44
CA ALA A 315 -18.86 -15.93 22.49
C ALA A 315 -17.44 -15.77 23.09
N GLN A 316 -16.70 -14.72 22.73
CA GLN A 316 -15.37 -14.43 23.30
C GLN A 316 -15.44 -14.14 24.81
N ARG A 317 -16.46 -13.40 25.27
CA ARG A 317 -16.65 -13.15 26.72
C ARG A 317 -16.92 -14.44 27.50
N LEU A 318 -17.69 -15.36 26.95
CA LEU A 318 -17.98 -16.66 27.58
C LEU A 318 -16.71 -17.52 27.70
N VAL A 319 -15.85 -17.54 26.66
CA VAL A 319 -14.56 -18.24 26.70
C VAL A 319 -13.62 -17.67 27.76
N HIS A 320 -13.58 -16.34 27.92
CA HIS A 320 -12.75 -15.70 28.95
C HIS A 320 -13.34 -15.87 30.37
N ALA A 321 -14.65 -15.95 30.52
CA ALA A 321 -15.30 -16.21 31.81
C ALA A 321 -15.18 -17.68 32.26
N GLY A 322 -15.18 -18.63 31.32
CA GLY A 322 -15.03 -20.06 31.62
C GLY A 322 -13.60 -20.57 31.78
N GLY A 323 -12.58 -19.74 31.47
CA GLY A 323 -11.17 -20.06 31.69
C GLY A 323 -10.58 -19.52 33.00
N ALA A 324 -11.43 -18.97 33.89
CA ALA A 324 -11.06 -18.44 35.22
C ALA A 324 -11.64 -19.31 36.36
N ALA A 325 -12.08 -20.55 36.07
CA ALA A 325 -12.52 -21.54 37.06
C ALA A 325 -11.46 -22.66 37.21
#